data_3a201aaf3ec1af1f4253bca0d3831774
#
_entry.id   3a201aaf3ec1af1f4253bca0d3831774
#
_cell.length_a   1.000
_cell.length_b   1.000
_cell.length_c   1.000
_cell.angle_alpha   90.00
_cell.angle_beta   90.00
_cell.angle_gamma   90.00
#
_symmetry.space_group_name_H-M   'P 1'
#
loop_
_entity.id
_entity.type
_entity.pdbx_description
1 polymer ?
#
loop_
_entity_poly.entity_id
_entity_poly.type
_entity_poly.pdbx_seq_one_letter_code
_entity_poly.pdbx_strand_id
1 'polypeptide(L)'
;METDECDEYSFHCVLEHRRTNAFAGCIRLVIPPANNPQLKLPFEESCLDSAIPDTVDTQTLPRGGFGEISRLAVLSDFRRREQEKNTPYVLNSVNPDKVFTEVERRNFPNIAMGLYLSGLALAEICNHVGIMVMMEPRLNRRLQRFGLPFEQIGEETDYHGRRAMFYLSRENFHRELTDQIKALYEIIYNDLKKQMFFIPYTNLADK
;
A
#
# COMPACT_ATOMS: atom_id res chain seq x y z
N MET A 1 -5.59 -18.69 3.62
CA MET A 1 -4.93 -17.41 3.88
C MET A 1 -3.51 -17.59 3.36
N GLU A 2 -3.06 -16.76 2.45
CA GLU A 2 -1.72 -16.86 1.90
C GLU A 2 -0.76 -16.16 2.86
N THR A 3 0.19 -16.92 3.41
CA THR A 3 1.22 -16.44 4.34
C THR A 3 2.59 -16.77 3.78
N ASP A 4 3.57 -15.90 4.04
CA ASP A 4 4.98 -16.10 3.71
C ASP A 4 5.87 -15.69 4.89
N GLU A 5 7.17 -15.93 4.77
CA GLU A 5 8.14 -15.62 5.81
C GLU A 5 8.23 -14.11 6.13
N CYS A 6 7.91 -13.25 5.14
CA CYS A 6 7.92 -11.80 5.34
C CYS A 6 6.82 -11.31 6.29
N ASP A 7 5.76 -12.11 6.52
CA ASP A 7 4.69 -11.72 7.44
C ASP A 7 5.18 -11.54 8.88
N GLU A 8 6.26 -12.24 9.28
CA GLU A 8 6.86 -12.16 10.62
C GLU A 8 7.45 -10.77 10.92
N TYR A 9 7.84 -10.02 9.88
CA TYR A 9 8.42 -8.67 10.00
C TYR A 9 7.65 -7.63 9.16
N SER A 10 6.34 -7.79 9.12
CA SER A 10 5.44 -6.90 8.36
C SER A 10 4.43 -6.23 9.24
N PHE A 11 4.05 -5.01 8.85
CA PHE A 11 2.84 -4.36 9.33
C PHE A 11 1.68 -4.61 8.38
N HIS A 12 0.53 -4.94 8.94
CA HIS A 12 -0.71 -5.11 8.19
C HIS A 12 -1.68 -3.99 8.56
N CYS A 13 -1.97 -3.09 7.61
CA CYS A 13 -3.06 -2.15 7.77
C CYS A 13 -4.35 -2.78 7.28
N VAL A 14 -5.37 -2.74 8.13
CA VAL A 14 -6.71 -3.19 7.81
C VAL A 14 -7.66 -2.01 7.89
N LEU A 15 -8.44 -1.80 6.84
CA LEU A 15 -9.48 -0.77 6.82
C LEU A 15 -10.81 -1.40 7.19
N GLU A 16 -11.42 -0.88 8.25
CA GLU A 16 -12.72 -1.32 8.76
C GLU A 16 -13.80 -0.27 8.46
N HIS A 17 -14.94 -0.75 8.01
CA HIS A 17 -16.15 0.06 7.83
C HIS A 17 -16.89 0.17 9.15
N ARG A 18 -16.81 1.33 9.82
CA ARG A 18 -17.25 1.54 11.21
C ARG A 18 -18.71 1.16 11.48
N ARG A 19 -19.62 1.41 10.55
CA ARG A 19 -21.06 1.18 10.76
C ARG A 19 -21.41 -0.30 10.74
N THR A 20 -20.70 -1.10 9.95
CA THR A 20 -20.99 -2.53 9.78
C THR A 20 -19.96 -3.44 10.44
N ASN A 21 -18.87 -2.88 10.95
CA ASN A 21 -17.69 -3.59 11.47
C ASN A 21 -17.12 -4.59 10.45
N ALA A 22 -17.34 -4.32 9.16
CA ALA A 22 -16.85 -5.18 8.09
C ALA A 22 -15.47 -4.71 7.62
N PHE A 23 -14.56 -5.63 7.38
CA PHE A 23 -13.28 -5.32 6.77
C PHE A 23 -13.49 -4.93 5.31
N ALA A 24 -12.99 -3.76 4.91
CA ALA A 24 -13.10 -3.25 3.55
C ALA A 24 -11.89 -3.61 2.69
N GLY A 25 -10.72 -3.75 3.32
CA GLY A 25 -9.50 -4.08 2.61
C GLY A 25 -8.29 -4.13 3.53
N CYS A 26 -7.17 -4.50 2.98
CA CYS A 26 -5.88 -4.54 3.68
C CYS A 26 -4.72 -4.17 2.75
N ILE A 27 -3.60 -3.83 3.37
CA ILE A 27 -2.30 -3.63 2.74
C ILE A 27 -1.21 -4.10 3.70
N ARG A 28 -0.12 -4.64 3.18
CA ARG A 28 1.05 -5.03 3.96
C ARG A 28 2.23 -4.12 3.66
N LEU A 29 2.93 -3.70 4.70
CA LEU A 29 4.25 -3.07 4.59
C LEU A 29 5.29 -4.00 5.21
N VAL A 30 6.18 -4.54 4.39
CA VAL A 30 7.30 -5.36 4.82
C VAL A 30 8.46 -4.46 5.22
N ILE A 31 8.94 -4.61 6.45
CA ILE A 31 10.04 -3.81 7.01
C ILE A 31 11.00 -4.75 7.73
N PRO A 32 12.22 -4.99 7.20
CA PRO A 32 13.22 -5.73 7.93
C PRO A 32 13.50 -5.10 9.30
N PRO A 33 13.51 -5.89 10.39
CA PRO A 33 13.74 -5.37 11.73
C PRO A 33 15.16 -4.83 11.91
N ALA A 34 15.36 -3.87 12.82
CA ALA A 34 16.66 -3.21 13.04
C ALA A 34 17.77 -4.16 13.44
N ASN A 35 17.44 -5.22 14.18
CA ASN A 35 18.41 -6.24 14.59
C ASN A 35 18.82 -7.19 13.44
N ASN A 36 18.07 -7.21 12.33
CA ASN A 36 18.39 -7.95 11.12
C ASN A 36 17.96 -7.20 9.86
N PRO A 37 18.58 -6.06 9.53
CA PRO A 37 18.20 -5.24 8.37
C PRO A 37 18.51 -5.89 7.03
N GLN A 38 19.21 -7.02 7.02
CA GLN A 38 19.57 -7.76 5.81
C GLN A 38 18.51 -8.78 5.37
N LEU A 39 17.42 -8.94 6.12
CA LEU A 39 16.29 -9.75 5.66
C LEU A 39 15.79 -9.22 4.33
N LYS A 40 15.50 -10.13 3.41
CA LYS A 40 15.08 -9.80 2.07
C LYS A 40 13.66 -9.25 2.05
N LEU A 41 13.44 -8.28 1.18
CA LEU A 41 12.10 -7.86 0.77
C LEU A 41 11.59 -8.78 -0.35
N PRO A 42 10.27 -8.95 -0.51
CA PRO A 42 9.70 -9.83 -1.54
C PRO A 42 10.22 -9.58 -2.95
N PHE A 43 10.43 -8.31 -3.34
CA PHE A 43 10.95 -7.97 -4.67
C PHE A 43 12.39 -8.45 -4.89
N GLU A 44 13.20 -8.54 -3.83
CA GLU A 44 14.62 -8.95 -3.93
C GLU A 44 14.76 -10.42 -4.30
N GLU A 45 13.73 -11.22 -4.10
CA GLU A 45 13.72 -12.63 -4.50
C GLU A 45 13.30 -12.83 -5.96
N SER A 46 12.52 -11.89 -6.49
CA SER A 46 11.82 -12.11 -7.76
C SER A 46 12.20 -11.13 -8.87
N CYS A 47 12.82 -9.98 -8.58
CA CYS A 47 12.90 -8.88 -9.53
C CYS A 47 14.24 -8.12 -9.56
N LEU A 48 15.27 -8.55 -8.83
CA LEU A 48 16.58 -7.87 -8.83
C LEU A 48 17.24 -7.81 -10.21
N ASP A 49 17.04 -8.84 -11.04
CA ASP A 49 17.63 -8.93 -12.37
C ASP A 49 16.93 -8.00 -13.40
N SER A 50 15.84 -7.37 -13.00
CA SER A 50 15.04 -6.49 -13.88
C SER A 50 15.32 -5.00 -13.68
N ALA A 51 16.37 -4.61 -12.93
CA ALA A 51 16.69 -3.22 -12.64
C ALA A 51 16.96 -2.42 -13.92
N ILE A 52 16.34 -1.23 -14.02
CA ILE A 52 16.57 -0.30 -15.15
C ILE A 52 17.82 0.53 -14.84
N PRO A 53 18.82 0.56 -15.76
CA PRO A 53 19.98 1.43 -15.61
C PRO A 53 19.59 2.90 -15.43
N ASP A 54 20.41 3.67 -14.71
CA ASP A 54 20.24 5.12 -14.48
C ASP A 54 18.99 5.50 -13.65
N THR A 55 18.34 4.52 -13.00
CA THR A 55 17.28 4.76 -12.02
C THR A 55 17.81 4.60 -10.59
N VAL A 56 16.92 4.63 -9.59
CA VAL A 56 17.29 4.42 -8.20
C VAL A 56 17.88 3.00 -8.04
N ASP A 57 19.17 2.93 -7.72
CA ASP A 57 19.82 1.67 -7.39
C ASP A 57 19.46 1.25 -5.97
N THR A 58 18.67 0.19 -5.86
CA THR A 58 18.21 -0.35 -4.59
C THR A 58 19.35 -0.85 -3.69
N GLN A 59 20.51 -1.20 -4.29
CA GLN A 59 21.68 -1.65 -3.55
C GLN A 59 22.41 -0.50 -2.83
N THR A 60 22.22 0.74 -3.30
CA THR A 60 22.80 1.93 -2.66
C THR A 60 21.93 2.51 -1.56
N LEU A 61 20.66 2.10 -1.49
CA LEU A 61 19.77 2.54 -0.42
C LEU A 61 20.17 1.92 0.93
N PRO A 62 20.09 2.69 2.02
CA PRO A 62 20.46 2.18 3.34
C PRO A 62 19.53 1.03 3.74
N ARG A 63 20.10 -0.14 4.04
CA ARG A 63 19.31 -1.29 4.54
C ARG A 63 18.57 -0.89 5.83
N GLY A 64 17.30 -1.32 5.93
CA GLY A 64 16.40 -0.87 7.00
C GLY A 64 15.87 0.55 6.85
N GLY A 65 16.28 1.29 5.81
CA GLY A 65 15.79 2.63 5.48
C GLY A 65 14.64 2.65 4.45
N PHE A 66 14.23 1.50 3.96
CA PHE A 66 13.11 1.36 3.03
C PHE A 66 12.36 0.05 3.27
N GLY A 67 11.11 0.01 2.85
CA GLY A 67 10.25 -1.16 2.95
C GLY A 67 9.51 -1.44 1.65
N GLU A 68 8.77 -2.54 1.60
CA GLU A 68 7.95 -2.91 0.44
C GLU A 68 6.48 -2.95 0.79
N ILE A 69 5.67 -2.19 0.04
CA ILE A 69 4.21 -2.31 0.07
C ILE A 69 3.79 -3.48 -0.82
N SER A 70 3.01 -4.38 -0.24
CA SER A 70 2.49 -5.56 -0.93
C SER A 70 1.08 -5.93 -0.47
N ARG A 71 0.48 -6.95 -1.08
CA ARG A 71 -0.81 -7.53 -0.69
C ARG A 71 -1.95 -6.53 -0.52
N LEU A 72 -2.00 -5.49 -1.38
CA LEU A 72 -3.16 -4.62 -1.43
C LEU A 72 -4.38 -5.41 -1.89
N ALA A 73 -5.37 -5.50 -1.03
CA ALA A 73 -6.65 -6.13 -1.34
C ALA A 73 -7.82 -5.26 -0.87
N VAL A 74 -8.84 -5.14 -1.70
CA VAL A 74 -10.14 -4.54 -1.35
C VAL A 74 -11.20 -5.60 -1.56
N LEU A 75 -12.05 -5.85 -0.57
CA LEU A 75 -13.09 -6.85 -0.66
C LEU A 75 -14.11 -6.52 -1.75
N SER A 76 -14.69 -7.53 -2.36
CA SER A 76 -15.61 -7.42 -3.50
C SER A 76 -16.78 -6.48 -3.21
N ASP A 77 -17.32 -6.50 -2.00
CA ASP A 77 -18.47 -5.70 -1.59
C ASP A 77 -18.17 -4.19 -1.55
N PHE A 78 -16.88 -3.85 -1.43
CA PHE A 78 -16.36 -2.48 -1.45
C PHE A 78 -15.69 -2.10 -2.77
N ARG A 79 -15.77 -2.95 -3.80
CA ARG A 79 -15.33 -2.61 -5.15
C ARG A 79 -16.50 -2.09 -5.97
N ARG A 80 -16.28 -1.02 -6.72
CA ARG A 80 -17.23 -0.59 -7.73
C ARG A 80 -17.22 -1.61 -8.86
N ARG A 81 -18.27 -2.42 -9.01
CA ARG A 81 -18.42 -3.35 -10.12
C ARG A 81 -18.75 -2.58 -11.39
N GLU A 82 -17.88 -2.57 -12.39
CA GLU A 82 -18.18 -2.07 -13.73
C GLU A 82 -19.30 -2.87 -14.42
N GLN A 83 -19.62 -4.06 -13.94
CA GLN A 83 -20.53 -5.01 -14.57
C GLN A 83 -21.94 -5.06 -13.98
N GLU A 84 -22.26 -4.27 -12.96
CA GLU A 84 -23.62 -4.28 -12.39
C GLU A 84 -24.68 -3.65 -13.30
N LYS A 85 -24.30 -3.13 -14.47
CA LYS A 85 -25.31 -2.66 -15.45
C LYS A 85 -26.06 -3.78 -16.18
N ASN A 86 -25.58 -5.04 -16.18
CA ASN A 86 -26.10 -6.05 -17.09
C ASN A 86 -26.17 -7.51 -16.58
N THR A 87 -26.15 -7.82 -15.27
CA THR A 87 -26.27 -9.23 -14.83
C THR A 87 -27.40 -9.43 -13.83
N PRO A 88 -28.48 -10.18 -14.18
CA PRO A 88 -29.67 -10.37 -13.33
C PRO A 88 -29.52 -11.37 -12.18
N TYR A 89 -28.44 -12.12 -12.04
CA TYR A 89 -28.37 -13.23 -11.08
C TYR A 89 -27.04 -13.27 -10.33
N VAL A 90 -27.05 -12.79 -9.07
CA VAL A 90 -26.09 -13.26 -8.05
C VAL A 90 -26.91 -13.81 -6.88
N LEU A 91 -27.07 -15.11 -6.85
CA LEU A 91 -27.58 -15.85 -5.70
C LEU A 91 -26.52 -15.77 -4.57
N ASN A 92 -26.95 -15.34 -3.38
CA ASN A 92 -26.20 -15.36 -2.10
C ASN A 92 -25.16 -14.25 -1.82
N SER A 93 -25.14 -13.13 -2.48
CA SER A 93 -24.53 -11.95 -1.90
C SER A 93 -25.58 -11.17 -1.10
N VAL A 94 -25.27 -10.82 0.14
CA VAL A 94 -26.00 -9.78 0.88
C VAL A 94 -26.12 -8.58 -0.09
N ASN A 95 -27.36 -8.18 -0.41
CA ASN A 95 -27.60 -7.14 -1.40
C ASN A 95 -26.85 -5.86 -0.92
N PRO A 96 -25.76 -5.44 -1.59
CA PRO A 96 -24.95 -4.31 -1.15
C PRO A 96 -25.79 -3.02 -1.08
N ASP A 97 -26.88 -2.94 -1.85
CA ASP A 97 -27.81 -1.82 -1.85
C ASP A 97 -28.57 -1.65 -0.54
N LYS A 98 -28.70 -2.72 0.25
CA LYS A 98 -29.33 -2.69 1.57
C LYS A 98 -28.35 -2.44 2.72
N VAL A 99 -27.06 -2.67 2.49
CA VAL A 99 -26.03 -2.58 3.54
C VAL A 99 -25.34 -1.23 3.53
N PHE A 100 -25.07 -0.65 2.34
CA PHE A 100 -24.32 0.60 2.21
C PHE A 100 -25.18 1.74 1.69
N THR A 101 -25.00 2.94 2.27
CA THR A 101 -25.63 4.15 1.78
C THR A 101 -24.99 4.62 0.45
N GLU A 102 -25.69 5.49 -0.28
CA GLU A 102 -25.14 6.07 -1.51
C GLU A 102 -23.85 6.85 -1.28
N VAL A 103 -23.75 7.55 -0.15
CA VAL A 103 -22.56 8.31 0.24
C VAL A 103 -21.37 7.36 0.49
N GLU A 104 -21.59 6.24 1.17
CA GLU A 104 -20.56 5.23 1.41
C GLU A 104 -20.08 4.64 0.09
N ARG A 105 -20.98 4.27 -0.83
CA ARG A 105 -20.64 3.74 -2.15
C ARG A 105 -19.83 4.70 -3.01
N ARG A 106 -20.12 6.00 -2.95
CA ARG A 106 -19.32 7.03 -3.64
C ARG A 106 -17.88 7.08 -3.17
N ASN A 107 -17.61 6.67 -1.92
CA ASN A 107 -16.29 6.66 -1.34
C ASN A 107 -15.51 5.34 -1.56
N PHE A 108 -16.12 4.28 -2.07
CA PHE A 108 -15.44 3.00 -2.32
C PHE A 108 -14.18 3.12 -3.19
N PRO A 109 -14.14 3.96 -4.25
CA PRO A 109 -12.91 4.17 -5.02
C PRO A 109 -11.74 4.72 -4.20
N ASN A 110 -12.01 5.37 -3.06
CA ASN A 110 -11.01 5.98 -2.19
C ASN A 110 -10.40 4.97 -1.20
N ILE A 111 -10.98 3.78 -1.06
CA ILE A 111 -10.49 2.74 -0.13
C ILE A 111 -9.06 2.30 -0.49
N ALA A 112 -8.82 1.99 -1.76
CA ALA A 112 -7.48 1.61 -2.20
C ALA A 112 -6.47 2.75 -1.99
N MET A 113 -6.87 4.01 -2.24
CA MET A 113 -6.04 5.18 -1.96
C MET A 113 -5.72 5.29 -0.46
N GLY A 114 -6.74 5.16 0.40
CA GLY A 114 -6.55 5.18 1.86
C GLY A 114 -5.58 4.10 2.33
N LEU A 115 -5.65 2.90 1.76
CA LEU A 115 -4.71 1.82 2.07
C LEU A 115 -3.29 2.14 1.61
N TYR A 116 -3.08 2.70 0.40
CA TYR A 116 -1.76 3.16 -0.04
C TYR A 116 -1.19 4.23 0.90
N LEU A 117 -2.00 5.21 1.26
CA LEU A 117 -1.60 6.27 2.20
C LEU A 117 -1.27 5.70 3.59
N SER A 118 -1.94 4.63 4.02
CA SER A 118 -1.62 3.94 5.28
C SER A 118 -0.24 3.27 5.24
N GLY A 119 0.11 2.61 4.13
CA GLY A 119 1.44 2.03 3.94
C GLY A 119 2.54 3.09 3.93
N LEU A 120 2.30 4.24 3.25
CA LEU A 120 3.22 5.38 3.24
C LEU A 120 3.37 6.01 4.63
N ALA A 121 2.27 6.18 5.36
CA ALA A 121 2.28 6.71 6.72
C ALA A 121 3.07 5.80 7.68
N LEU A 122 2.89 4.48 7.58
CA LEU A 122 3.68 3.53 8.37
C LEU A 122 5.18 3.60 8.03
N ALA A 123 5.53 3.66 6.75
CA ALA A 123 6.92 3.80 6.34
C ALA A 123 7.55 5.08 6.92
N GLU A 124 6.83 6.19 6.92
CA GLU A 124 7.29 7.44 7.52
C GLU A 124 7.40 7.37 9.04
N ILE A 125 6.41 6.77 9.72
CA ILE A 125 6.46 6.55 11.19
C ILE A 125 7.66 5.68 11.56
N CYS A 126 8.03 4.71 10.72
CA CYS A 126 9.23 3.88 10.86
C CYS A 126 10.51 4.56 10.35
N ASN A 127 10.45 5.85 10.03
CA ASN A 127 11.57 6.67 9.54
C ASN A 127 12.23 6.16 8.26
N HIS A 128 11.48 5.54 7.36
CA HIS A 128 11.97 5.11 6.06
C HIS A 128 12.16 6.30 5.10
N VAL A 129 13.18 6.22 4.26
CA VAL A 129 13.48 7.22 3.23
C VAL A 129 12.62 7.04 1.97
N GLY A 130 12.03 5.86 1.81
CA GLY A 130 11.15 5.55 0.68
C GLY A 130 10.57 4.14 0.78
N ILE A 131 9.77 3.81 -0.21
CA ILE A 131 9.12 2.51 -0.32
C ILE A 131 9.24 1.93 -1.73
N MET A 132 9.25 0.60 -1.80
CA MET A 132 9.16 -0.19 -3.01
C MET A 132 7.74 -0.76 -3.17
N VAL A 133 7.30 -0.93 -4.41
CA VAL A 133 6.01 -1.56 -4.73
C VAL A 133 6.12 -2.30 -6.05
N MET A 134 5.76 -3.58 -6.04
CA MET A 134 5.50 -4.33 -7.27
C MET A 134 4.05 -4.12 -7.70
N MET A 135 3.83 -3.41 -8.81
CA MET A 135 2.49 -3.12 -9.30
C MET A 135 2.38 -3.15 -10.83
N GLU A 136 1.13 -3.22 -11.30
CA GLU A 136 0.85 -3.03 -12.72
C GLU A 136 1.15 -1.57 -13.14
N PRO A 137 1.81 -1.32 -14.28
CA PRO A 137 2.08 0.04 -14.78
C PRO A 137 0.81 0.90 -14.94
N ARG A 138 -0.33 0.27 -15.20
CA ARG A 138 -1.63 0.98 -15.27
C ARG A 138 -2.03 1.56 -13.91
N LEU A 139 -1.72 0.85 -12.82
CA LEU A 139 -2.01 1.34 -11.48
C LEU A 139 -1.12 2.54 -11.15
N ASN A 140 0.18 2.47 -11.46
CA ASN A 140 1.08 3.61 -11.28
C ASN A 140 0.56 4.88 -11.98
N ARG A 141 0.13 4.78 -13.24
CA ARG A 141 -0.47 5.93 -13.95
C ARG A 141 -1.70 6.53 -13.26
N ARG A 142 -2.47 5.72 -12.54
CA ARG A 142 -3.59 6.23 -11.73
C ARG A 142 -3.10 6.92 -10.47
N LEU A 143 -2.12 6.34 -9.78
CA LEU A 143 -1.55 6.90 -8.55
C LEU A 143 -0.87 8.24 -8.80
N GLN A 144 -0.15 8.39 -9.91
CA GLN A 144 0.47 9.66 -10.32
C GLN A 144 -0.56 10.81 -10.45
N ARG A 145 -1.78 10.53 -10.94
CA ARG A 145 -2.85 11.54 -11.02
C ARG A 145 -3.33 12.06 -9.67
N PHE A 146 -3.05 11.32 -8.61
CA PHE A 146 -3.38 11.70 -7.24
C PHE A 146 -2.18 12.30 -6.47
N GLY A 147 -1.06 12.53 -7.16
CA GLY A 147 0.15 13.07 -6.55
C GLY A 147 1.01 12.02 -5.86
N LEU A 148 0.94 10.77 -6.30
CA LEU A 148 1.84 9.69 -5.86
C LEU A 148 2.81 9.35 -7.01
N PRO A 149 3.94 10.06 -7.16
CA PRO A 149 4.83 9.97 -8.29
C PRO A 149 5.83 8.80 -8.13
N PHE A 150 5.31 7.57 -8.15
CA PHE A 150 6.19 6.41 -8.17
C PHE A 150 7.01 6.36 -9.46
N GLU A 151 8.31 6.21 -9.30
CA GLU A 151 9.27 6.03 -10.38
C GLU A 151 9.42 4.55 -10.70
N GLN A 152 9.36 4.17 -11.97
CA GLN A 152 9.63 2.80 -12.39
C GLN A 152 11.14 2.55 -12.37
N ILE A 153 11.57 1.56 -11.61
CA ILE A 153 12.97 1.20 -11.40
C ILE A 153 13.31 -0.22 -11.87
N GLY A 154 12.31 -0.96 -12.32
CA GLY A 154 12.47 -2.31 -12.88
C GLY A 154 11.69 -2.49 -14.19
N GLU A 155 12.20 -3.34 -15.08
CA GLU A 155 11.51 -3.74 -16.28
C GLU A 155 10.22 -4.50 -15.96
N GLU A 156 9.27 -4.49 -16.91
CA GLU A 156 8.06 -5.29 -16.74
C GLU A 156 8.39 -6.78 -16.76
N THR A 157 7.98 -7.49 -15.72
CA THR A 157 8.16 -8.93 -15.56
C THR A 157 6.81 -9.63 -15.30
N ASP A 158 6.72 -10.91 -15.55
CA ASP A 158 5.56 -11.72 -15.19
C ASP A 158 5.71 -12.19 -13.73
N TYR A 159 5.08 -11.45 -12.83
CA TYR A 159 5.01 -11.75 -11.41
C TYR A 159 3.54 -11.68 -10.97
N HIS A 160 2.83 -12.82 -11.01
CA HIS A 160 1.37 -12.86 -10.83
C HIS A 160 0.64 -11.89 -11.77
N GLY A 161 1.01 -11.89 -13.06
CA GLY A 161 0.65 -10.93 -14.09
C GLY A 161 1.75 -9.90 -14.36
N ARG A 162 1.58 -9.11 -15.45
CA ARG A 162 2.59 -8.11 -15.84
C ARG A 162 2.72 -7.00 -14.80
N ARG A 163 3.85 -6.95 -14.15
CA ARG A 163 4.19 -5.96 -13.11
C ARG A 163 5.58 -5.41 -13.34
N ALA A 164 5.85 -4.27 -12.75
CA ALA A 164 7.17 -3.68 -12.67
C ALA A 164 7.43 -3.19 -11.24
N MET A 165 8.70 -3.04 -10.91
CA MET A 165 9.11 -2.47 -9.63
C MET A 165 9.08 -0.94 -9.72
N PHE A 166 8.51 -0.32 -8.70
CA PHE A 166 8.41 1.12 -8.55
C PHE A 166 8.95 1.55 -7.19
N TYR A 167 9.51 2.75 -7.15
CA TYR A 167 10.02 3.39 -5.95
C TYR A 167 9.36 4.76 -5.74
N LEU A 168 9.10 5.10 -4.50
CA LEU A 168 8.67 6.43 -4.10
C LEU A 168 9.49 6.88 -2.91
N SER A 169 10.29 7.94 -3.09
CA SER A 169 10.98 8.58 -1.98
C SER A 169 10.02 9.40 -1.12
N ARG A 170 10.31 9.48 0.18
CA ARG A 170 9.53 10.32 1.10
C ARG A 170 9.52 11.78 0.69
N GLU A 171 10.64 12.30 0.18
CA GLU A 171 10.74 13.67 -0.30
C GLU A 171 9.81 13.93 -1.48
N ASN A 172 9.84 13.07 -2.53
CA ASN A 172 8.98 13.21 -3.69
C ASN A 172 7.49 13.07 -3.32
N PHE A 173 7.18 12.17 -2.39
CA PHE A 173 5.83 12.01 -1.87
C PHE A 173 5.29 13.32 -1.30
N HIS A 174 5.99 13.95 -0.36
CA HIS A 174 5.53 15.20 0.27
C HIS A 174 5.48 16.38 -0.68
N ARG A 175 6.38 16.43 -1.67
CA ARG A 175 6.44 17.51 -2.64
C ARG A 175 5.25 17.51 -3.60
N GLU A 176 4.83 16.34 -4.04
CA GLU A 176 3.86 16.20 -5.13
C GLU A 176 2.40 15.96 -4.65
N LEU A 177 2.20 15.81 -3.34
CA LEU A 177 0.85 15.60 -2.81
C LEU A 177 -0.07 16.77 -3.11
N THR A 178 -1.23 16.47 -3.67
CA THR A 178 -2.31 17.45 -3.80
C THR A 178 -2.91 17.77 -2.43
N ASP A 179 -3.43 18.99 -2.24
CA ASP A 179 -4.00 19.43 -0.96
C ASP A 179 -5.07 18.48 -0.42
N GLN A 180 -5.90 17.94 -1.31
CA GLN A 180 -6.95 16.99 -0.92
C GLN A 180 -6.37 15.68 -0.38
N ILE A 181 -5.35 15.13 -1.02
CA ILE A 181 -4.69 13.90 -0.59
C ILE A 181 -3.86 14.14 0.67
N LYS A 182 -3.22 15.30 0.78
CA LYS A 182 -2.47 15.71 1.98
C LYS A 182 -3.37 15.73 3.22
N ALA A 183 -4.56 16.33 3.14
CA ALA A 183 -5.50 16.35 4.26
C ALA A 183 -5.92 14.92 4.69
N LEU A 184 -6.19 14.03 3.73
CA LEU A 184 -6.49 12.63 4.03
C LEU A 184 -5.28 11.90 4.63
N TYR A 185 -4.08 12.14 4.11
CA TYR A 185 -2.85 11.56 4.62
C TYR A 185 -2.60 11.96 6.08
N GLU A 186 -2.74 13.24 6.42
CA GLU A 186 -2.55 13.73 7.77
C GLU A 186 -3.49 13.06 8.79
N ILE A 187 -4.74 12.83 8.40
CA ILE A 187 -5.71 12.09 9.24
C ILE A 187 -5.21 10.66 9.48
N ILE A 188 -4.84 9.94 8.41
CA ILE A 188 -4.37 8.57 8.47
C ILE A 188 -3.07 8.48 9.28
N TYR A 189 -2.11 9.36 9.01
CA TYR A 189 -0.83 9.41 9.72
C TYR A 189 -1.01 9.59 11.23
N ASN A 190 -1.84 10.56 11.63
CA ASN A 190 -2.09 10.84 13.04
C ASN A 190 -2.82 9.69 13.75
N ASP A 191 -3.71 9.00 13.06
CA ASP A 191 -4.41 7.83 13.61
C ASP A 191 -3.46 6.64 13.78
N LEU A 192 -2.69 6.31 12.75
CA LEU A 192 -1.69 5.24 12.81
C LEU A 192 -0.58 5.53 13.83
N LYS A 193 -0.11 6.76 13.92
CA LYS A 193 0.90 7.16 14.90
C LYS A 193 0.43 6.89 16.34
N LYS A 194 -0.84 7.15 16.65
CA LYS A 194 -1.42 6.81 17.96
C LYS A 194 -1.47 5.31 18.20
N GLN A 195 -1.84 4.52 17.20
CA GLN A 195 -1.88 3.07 17.30
C GLN A 195 -0.47 2.49 17.48
N MET A 196 0.51 2.98 16.72
CA MET A 196 1.91 2.53 16.79
C MET A 196 2.59 2.83 18.12
N PHE A 197 2.15 3.85 18.85
CA PHE A 197 2.68 4.17 20.19
C PHE A 197 2.56 3.01 21.19
N PHE A 198 1.60 2.13 21.00
CA PHE A 198 1.37 0.97 21.87
C PHE A 198 2.07 -0.31 21.36
N ILE A 199 2.72 -0.26 20.21
CA ILE A 199 3.43 -1.41 19.66
C ILE A 199 4.92 -1.24 19.98
N PRO A 200 5.55 -2.19 20.68
CA PRO A 200 6.98 -2.14 20.97
C PRO A 200 7.76 -2.43 19.68
N TYR A 201 7.93 -1.40 18.84
CA TYR A 201 8.72 -1.47 17.63
C TYR A 201 10.07 -0.80 17.88
N THR A 202 11.13 -1.59 17.94
CA THR A 202 12.48 -1.17 18.31
C THR A 202 13.17 -0.26 17.30
N ASN A 203 12.54 0.01 16.14
CA ASN A 203 13.06 0.92 15.11
C ASN A 203 12.44 2.33 15.15
N LEU A 204 11.52 2.61 16.06
CA LEU A 204 11.16 3.98 16.34
C LEU A 204 12.40 4.65 16.96
N ALA A 205 13.17 5.30 16.09
CA ALA A 205 14.38 5.99 16.52
C ALA A 205 14.02 7.02 17.58
N ASP A 206 14.32 6.69 18.83
CA ASP A 206 14.63 7.67 19.84
C ASP A 206 15.93 8.37 19.37
N LYS A 207 15.77 9.46 18.61
CA LYS A 207 16.80 10.46 18.35
C LYS A 207 16.16 11.83 18.21
#